data_bd389b58f3f4ef4e42040a7ad75f6ad4
#
_entry.id   bd389b58f3f4ef4e42040a7ad75f6ad4
#
_cell.length_a   1.000
_cell.length_b   1.000
_cell.length_c   1.000
_cell.angle_alpha   90.00
_cell.angle_beta   90.00
_cell.angle_gamma   90.00
#
_symmetry.space_group_name_H-M   'P 1'
#
loop_
_entity.id
_entity.type
_entity.pdbx_description
1 polymer ?
#
loop_
_entity_poly.entity_id
_entity_poly.type
_entity_poly.pdbx_seq_one_letter_code
_entity_poly.pdbx_strand_id
1 'polypeptide(L)'
;YDWWQEKKENIERIINFCESYPIKKDKINPKLEALGTTPLRAGCKLIDLVARPHLNLQNLSEIIPELKEVMESPANRQKEISEAAEIKMKYKGYIERERLIADKMHRLENIKIKGRFNYAELNEISTEGRQKLEHINPETLAQASRISGVSPSDINVLLVLLGR
;
A
#
# COMPACT_ATOMS: atom_id res chain seq x y z
N TYR A 1 4.36 12.93 -35.41
CA TYR A 1 4.68 13.42 -34.13
C TYR A 1 3.63 14.27 -33.60
N ASP A 2 3.70 14.44 -32.33
CA ASP A 2 2.60 14.79 -32.22
C ASP A 2 2.15 14.95 -30.83
N TRP A 3 0.93 15.29 -30.67
CA TRP A 3 0.29 15.45 -29.39
C TRP A 3 0.40 14.20 -28.51
N TRP A 4 0.60 13.03 -29.12
CA TRP A 4 0.81 11.77 -28.42
C TRP A 4 2.11 11.78 -27.63
N GLN A 5 3.19 12.18 -28.28
CA GLN A 5 4.50 12.26 -27.65
C GLN A 5 4.53 13.37 -26.62
N GLU A 6 3.96 14.51 -26.94
CA GLU A 6 3.84 15.64 -26.02
C GLU A 6 3.03 15.28 -24.78
N LYS A 7 1.89 14.59 -24.97
CA LYS A 7 1.06 14.13 -23.89
C LYS A 7 1.83 13.18 -22.98
N LYS A 8 2.55 12.24 -23.54
CA LYS A 8 3.37 11.28 -22.81
C LYS A 8 4.44 11.98 -21.98
N GLU A 9 5.13 12.95 -22.55
CA GLU A 9 6.15 13.71 -21.86
C GLU A 9 5.58 14.52 -20.70
N ASN A 10 4.42 15.10 -20.87
CA ASN A 10 3.75 15.85 -19.81
C ASN A 10 3.27 14.94 -18.68
N ILE A 11 2.77 13.75 -18.99
CA ILE A 11 2.40 12.76 -18.00
C ILE A 11 3.62 12.35 -17.17
N GLU A 12 4.73 12.06 -17.84
CA GLU A 12 5.98 11.68 -17.18
C GLU A 12 6.54 12.81 -16.30
N ARG A 13 6.37 14.05 -16.74
CA ARG A 13 6.80 15.21 -15.95
C ARG A 13 6.06 15.28 -14.62
N ILE A 14 4.74 15.07 -14.64
CA ILE A 14 3.94 15.07 -13.40
C ILE A 14 4.38 13.91 -12.50
N ILE A 15 4.56 12.73 -13.05
CA ILE A 15 4.97 11.55 -12.27
C ILE A 15 6.36 11.77 -11.67
N ASN A 16 7.31 12.26 -12.44
CA ASN A 16 8.67 12.52 -11.95
C ASN A 16 8.67 13.58 -10.85
N PHE A 17 7.85 14.60 -10.98
CA PHE A 17 7.69 15.61 -9.93
C PHE A 17 7.19 14.97 -8.64
N CYS A 18 6.16 14.13 -8.72
CA CYS A 18 5.60 13.46 -7.55
C CYS A 18 6.59 12.48 -6.92
N GLU A 19 7.39 11.79 -7.73
CA GLU A 19 8.40 10.84 -7.24
C GLU A 19 9.55 11.52 -6.51
N SER A 20 9.85 12.75 -6.86
CA SER A 20 10.99 13.49 -6.30
C SER A 20 10.61 14.52 -5.24
N TYR A 21 9.36 14.95 -5.17
CA TYR A 21 8.94 16.01 -4.26
C TYR A 21 8.85 15.50 -2.82
N PRO A 22 9.67 16.04 -1.89
CA PRO A 22 9.63 15.59 -0.50
C PRO A 22 8.48 16.23 0.26
N ILE A 23 7.80 15.44 1.08
CA ILE A 23 6.71 15.89 1.93
C ILE A 23 7.14 15.81 3.39
N LYS A 24 7.03 16.92 4.10
CA LYS A 24 7.32 16.98 5.54
C LYS A 24 6.02 16.81 6.32
N LYS A 25 5.99 15.84 7.22
CA LYS A 25 4.77 15.52 8.00
C LYS A 25 4.21 16.73 8.74
N ASP A 26 5.07 17.54 9.35
CA ASP A 26 4.64 18.68 10.16
C ASP A 26 3.91 19.75 9.37
N LYS A 27 4.25 19.88 8.08
CA LYS A 27 3.62 20.86 7.20
C LYS A 27 2.33 20.34 6.57
N ILE A 28 2.27 19.02 6.30
CA ILE A 28 1.16 18.44 5.55
C ILE A 28 0.05 17.88 6.44
N ASN A 29 0.37 17.41 7.64
CA ASN A 29 -0.61 16.75 8.49
C ASN A 29 -1.85 17.61 8.81
N PRO A 30 -1.75 18.91 9.13
CA PRO A 30 -2.95 19.71 9.34
C PRO A 30 -3.84 19.77 8.10
N LYS A 31 -3.25 19.78 6.93
CA LYS A 31 -3.97 19.80 5.65
C LYS A 31 -4.61 18.45 5.33
N LEU A 32 -3.90 17.36 5.68
CA LEU A 32 -4.44 16.00 5.52
C LEU A 32 -5.63 15.77 6.44
N GLU A 33 -5.56 16.24 7.67
CA GLU A 33 -6.66 16.15 8.62
C GLU A 33 -7.89 16.91 8.11
N ALA A 34 -7.68 18.08 7.50
CA ALA A 34 -8.76 18.85 6.91
C ALA A 34 -9.42 18.11 5.74
N LEU A 35 -8.68 17.25 5.04
CA LEU A 35 -9.23 16.42 3.96
C LEU A 35 -9.83 15.10 4.48
N GLY A 36 -9.76 14.85 5.79
CA GLY A 36 -10.30 13.64 6.37
C GLY A 36 -9.45 12.39 6.14
N THR A 37 -8.19 12.56 5.81
CA THR A 37 -7.28 11.43 5.59
C THR A 37 -6.30 11.27 6.75
N THR A 38 -5.71 10.09 6.86
CA THR A 38 -4.80 9.76 7.94
C THR A 38 -3.52 10.60 7.88
N PRO A 39 -3.10 11.24 8.99
CA PRO A 39 -1.84 11.98 9.04
C PRO A 39 -0.63 11.07 8.81
N LEU A 40 0.47 11.67 8.36
CA LEU A 40 1.73 10.95 8.17
C LEU A 40 2.46 10.77 9.50
N ARG A 41 3.09 9.61 9.66
CA ARG A 41 3.96 9.34 10.80
C ARG A 41 5.39 9.77 10.54
N ALA A 42 5.79 9.83 9.26
CA ALA A 42 7.12 10.21 8.83
C ALA A 42 7.03 10.92 7.48
N GLY A 43 8.07 11.63 7.12
CA GLY A 43 8.15 12.26 5.80
C GLY A 43 8.11 11.23 4.68
N CYS A 44 7.59 11.62 3.53
CA CYS A 44 7.49 10.74 2.37
C CYS A 44 7.64 11.57 1.10
N LYS A 45 7.48 10.92 -0.05
CA LYS A 45 7.41 11.62 -1.33
C LYS A 45 5.94 11.84 -1.70
N LEU A 46 5.69 12.84 -2.54
CA LEU A 46 4.33 13.18 -2.95
C LEU A 46 3.59 12.00 -3.60
N ILE A 47 4.30 11.17 -4.34
CA ILE A 47 3.71 10.00 -4.99
C ILE A 47 3.04 9.05 -3.99
N ASP A 48 3.56 8.96 -2.76
CA ASP A 48 2.99 8.11 -1.73
C ASP A 48 1.59 8.59 -1.31
N LEU A 49 1.36 9.90 -1.35
CA LEU A 49 0.04 10.48 -1.09
C LEU A 49 -0.90 10.27 -2.28
N VAL A 50 -0.40 10.45 -3.49
CA VAL A 50 -1.20 10.23 -4.70
C VAL A 50 -1.70 8.79 -4.77
N ALA A 51 -0.89 7.84 -4.29
CA ALA A 51 -1.26 6.43 -4.30
C ALA A 51 -2.42 6.08 -3.36
N ARG A 52 -2.79 6.96 -2.42
CA ARG A 52 -3.93 6.72 -1.52
C ARG A 52 -5.25 6.76 -2.31
N PRO A 53 -6.17 5.80 -2.09
CA PRO A 53 -7.41 5.71 -2.87
C PRO A 53 -8.31 6.94 -2.80
N HIS A 54 -8.33 7.62 -1.67
CA HIS A 54 -9.22 8.76 -1.43
C HIS A 54 -8.59 10.13 -1.70
N LEU A 55 -7.33 10.15 -2.12
CA LEU A 55 -6.63 11.37 -2.53
C LEU A 55 -6.45 11.36 -4.04
N ASN A 56 -6.44 12.55 -4.63
CA ASN A 56 -6.19 12.72 -6.06
C ASN A 56 -5.31 13.95 -6.30
N LEU A 57 -4.86 14.13 -7.53
CA LEU A 57 -4.00 15.27 -7.87
C LEU A 57 -4.73 16.60 -7.66
N GLN A 58 -6.04 16.65 -7.87
CA GLN A 58 -6.81 17.87 -7.66
C GLN A 58 -6.78 18.31 -6.21
N ASN A 59 -7.07 17.39 -5.28
CA ASN A 59 -7.02 17.68 -3.85
C ASN A 59 -5.62 18.13 -3.41
N LEU A 60 -4.60 17.42 -3.88
CA LEU A 60 -3.22 17.69 -3.51
C LEU A 60 -2.72 19.00 -4.11
N SER A 61 -3.17 19.37 -5.31
CA SER A 61 -2.79 20.63 -5.94
C SER A 61 -3.30 21.85 -5.17
N GLU A 62 -4.42 21.72 -4.49
CA GLU A 62 -4.95 22.78 -3.65
C GLU A 62 -4.09 23.00 -2.39
N ILE A 63 -3.41 21.97 -1.95
CA ILE A 63 -2.54 22.00 -0.77
C ILE A 63 -1.11 22.38 -1.16
N ILE A 64 -0.64 21.91 -2.31
CA ILE A 64 0.74 22.06 -2.76
C ILE A 64 0.75 22.91 -4.03
N PRO A 65 1.05 24.21 -3.91
CA PRO A 65 1.06 25.13 -5.08
C PRO A 65 2.02 24.70 -6.18
N GLU A 66 3.14 24.09 -5.83
CA GLU A 66 4.14 23.62 -6.80
C GLU A 66 3.57 22.52 -7.68
N LEU A 67 2.72 21.65 -7.12
CA LEU A 67 2.04 20.62 -7.89
C LEU A 67 1.04 21.22 -8.87
N LYS A 68 0.30 22.21 -8.42
CA LYS A 68 -0.66 22.92 -9.28
C LYS A 68 0.04 23.55 -10.48
N GLU A 69 1.19 24.15 -10.25
CA GLU A 69 2.00 24.76 -11.29
C GLU A 69 2.43 23.73 -12.35
N VAL A 70 2.87 22.54 -11.91
CA VAL A 70 3.26 21.46 -12.82
C VAL A 70 2.05 20.93 -13.59
N MET A 71 0.90 20.81 -12.94
CA MET A 71 -0.32 20.34 -13.60
C MET A 71 -0.85 21.32 -14.63
N GLU A 72 -0.62 22.59 -14.44
CA GLU A 72 -1.05 23.66 -15.34
C GLU A 72 -0.02 23.97 -16.44
N SER A 73 1.16 23.38 -16.37
CA SER A 73 2.24 23.64 -17.34
C SER A 73 1.92 23.20 -18.78
N PRO A 74 1.15 22.13 -19.05
CA PRO A 74 0.77 21.78 -20.40
C PRO A 74 -0.14 22.86 -21.01
N ALA A 75 0.09 23.17 -22.26
CA ALA A 75 -0.71 24.17 -22.98
C ALA A 75 -2.15 23.74 -23.22
N ASN A 76 -2.35 22.40 -23.41
CA ASN A 76 -3.66 21.84 -23.71
C ASN A 76 -3.89 20.57 -22.89
N ARG A 77 -5.17 20.22 -22.73
CA ARG A 77 -5.59 18.94 -22.15
C ARG A 77 -5.06 18.69 -20.74
N GLN A 78 -4.92 19.75 -19.96
CA GLN A 78 -4.39 19.66 -18.60
C GLN A 78 -5.11 18.63 -17.75
N LYS A 79 -6.45 18.62 -17.80
CA LYS A 79 -7.26 17.67 -17.04
C LYS A 79 -7.01 16.24 -17.46
N GLU A 80 -6.98 15.97 -18.76
CA GLU A 80 -6.74 14.65 -19.32
C GLU A 80 -5.36 14.13 -18.94
N ILE A 81 -4.36 14.99 -19.03
CA ILE A 81 -2.97 14.65 -18.68
C ILE A 81 -2.85 14.34 -17.19
N SER A 82 -3.44 15.17 -16.35
CA SER A 82 -3.42 14.99 -14.90
C SER A 82 -4.12 13.69 -14.48
N GLU A 83 -5.29 13.41 -15.05
CA GLU A 83 -6.01 12.18 -14.76
C GLU A 83 -5.22 10.94 -15.20
N ALA A 84 -4.57 10.99 -16.37
CA ALA A 84 -3.75 9.88 -16.86
C ALA A 84 -2.54 9.64 -15.96
N ALA A 85 -1.88 10.71 -15.51
CA ALA A 85 -0.75 10.59 -14.59
C ALA A 85 -1.19 10.00 -13.24
N GLU A 86 -2.33 10.44 -12.72
CA GLU A 86 -2.88 9.93 -11.47
C GLU A 86 -3.19 8.43 -11.55
N ILE A 87 -3.84 8.00 -12.63
CA ILE A 87 -4.16 6.59 -12.85
C ILE A 87 -2.88 5.75 -12.87
N LYS A 88 -1.86 6.20 -13.57
CA LYS A 88 -0.58 5.51 -13.65
C LYS A 88 0.08 5.37 -12.29
N MET A 89 0.09 6.44 -11.49
CA MET A 89 0.70 6.42 -10.17
C MET A 89 -0.06 5.51 -9.20
N LYS A 90 -1.38 5.54 -9.23
CA LYS A 90 -2.21 4.66 -8.38
C LYS A 90 -2.06 3.20 -8.77
N TYR A 91 -1.99 2.92 -10.07
CA TYR A 91 -1.80 1.55 -10.56
C TYR A 91 -0.45 0.99 -10.14
N LYS A 92 0.60 1.79 -10.26
CA LYS A 92 1.95 1.38 -9.81
C LYS A 92 1.95 1.06 -8.31
N GLY A 93 1.31 1.90 -7.50
CA GLY A 93 1.18 1.65 -6.06
C GLY A 93 0.41 0.37 -5.77
N TYR A 94 -0.65 0.09 -6.51
CA TYR A 94 -1.41 -1.14 -6.38
C TYR A 94 -0.55 -2.37 -6.70
N ILE A 95 0.20 -2.33 -7.79
CA ILE A 95 1.07 -3.43 -8.21
C ILE A 95 2.15 -3.71 -7.15
N GLU A 96 2.73 -2.66 -6.57
CA GLU A 96 3.73 -2.85 -5.51
C GLU A 96 3.14 -3.49 -4.27
N ARG A 97 1.94 -3.08 -3.86
CA ARG A 97 1.26 -3.70 -2.72
C ARG A 97 0.95 -5.17 -2.97
N GLU A 98 0.46 -5.50 -4.17
CA GLU A 98 0.19 -6.88 -4.56
C GLU A 98 1.47 -7.72 -4.56
N ARG A 99 2.58 -7.16 -5.02
CA ARG A 99 3.87 -7.85 -5.02
C ARG A 99 4.36 -8.13 -3.61
N LEU A 100 4.22 -7.16 -2.69
CA LEU A 100 4.61 -7.34 -1.29
C LEU A 100 3.79 -8.44 -0.62
N ILE A 101 2.50 -8.50 -0.90
CA ILE A 101 1.62 -9.55 -0.39
C ILE A 101 2.05 -10.91 -0.94
N ALA A 102 2.32 -11.00 -2.24
CA ALA A 102 2.76 -12.23 -2.89
C ALA A 102 4.10 -12.70 -2.32
N ASP A 103 5.06 -11.79 -2.12
CA ASP A 103 6.35 -12.11 -1.54
C ASP A 103 6.21 -12.62 -0.10
N LYS A 104 5.33 -12.01 0.69
CA LYS A 104 5.05 -12.45 2.05
C LYS A 104 4.48 -13.87 2.05
N MET A 105 3.50 -14.13 1.19
CA MET A 105 2.89 -15.45 1.08
C MET A 105 3.91 -16.49 0.65
N HIS A 106 4.79 -16.15 -0.30
CA HIS A 106 5.84 -17.06 -0.74
C HIS A 106 6.80 -17.41 0.41
N ARG A 107 7.17 -16.43 1.23
CA ARG A 107 8.01 -16.69 2.40
C ARG A 107 7.31 -17.61 3.39
N LEU A 108 6.02 -17.42 3.62
CA LEU A 108 5.23 -18.24 4.53
C LEU A 108 5.11 -19.69 4.04
N GLU A 109 5.16 -19.92 2.72
CA GLU A 109 5.12 -21.26 2.14
C GLU A 109 6.34 -22.09 2.49
N ASN A 110 7.45 -21.45 2.81
CA ASN A 110 8.70 -22.13 3.19
C ASN A 110 8.80 -22.39 4.69
N ILE A 111 7.87 -21.88 5.50
CA ILE A 111 7.88 -22.06 6.95
C ILE A 111 6.99 -23.23 7.32
N LYS A 112 7.61 -24.36 7.66
CA LYS A 112 6.90 -25.56 8.07
C LYS A 112 6.52 -25.47 9.55
N ILE A 113 5.27 -25.76 9.86
CA ILE A 113 4.74 -25.68 11.24
C ILE A 113 4.15 -26.98 11.76
N LYS A 114 3.99 -27.98 10.90
CA LYS A 114 3.40 -29.27 11.31
C LYS A 114 4.26 -29.93 12.38
N GLY A 115 3.65 -30.23 13.50
CA GLY A 115 4.34 -30.84 14.64
C GLY A 115 5.13 -29.88 15.52
N ARG A 116 5.10 -28.57 15.24
CA ARG A 116 5.85 -27.59 16.03
C ARG A 116 5.05 -26.96 17.16
N PHE A 117 3.71 -27.03 17.10
CA PHE A 117 2.84 -26.39 18.06
C PHE A 117 1.84 -27.35 18.66
N ASN A 118 1.58 -27.16 19.95
CA ASN A 118 0.39 -27.72 20.58
C ASN A 118 -0.68 -26.62 20.62
N TYR A 119 -1.53 -26.60 19.60
CA TYR A 119 -2.50 -25.52 19.42
C TYR A 119 -3.47 -25.37 20.59
N ALA A 120 -3.78 -26.48 21.29
CA ALA A 120 -4.68 -26.44 22.44
C ALA A 120 -4.14 -25.58 23.59
N GLU A 121 -2.82 -25.41 23.68
CA GLU A 121 -2.16 -24.63 24.72
C GLU A 121 -1.89 -23.18 24.34
N LEU A 122 -2.17 -22.79 23.09
CA LEU A 122 -1.88 -21.44 22.59
C LEU A 122 -3.05 -20.48 22.88
N ASN A 123 -3.04 -19.93 24.08
CA ASN A 123 -4.09 -19.01 24.53
C ASN A 123 -4.07 -17.65 23.80
N GLU A 124 -2.95 -17.29 23.18
CA GLU A 124 -2.78 -16.05 22.44
C GLU A 124 -3.52 -16.07 21.08
N ILE A 125 -3.91 -17.24 20.63
CA ILE A 125 -4.64 -17.42 19.37
C ILE A 125 -6.14 -17.50 19.69
N SER A 126 -6.98 -16.99 18.80
CA SER A 126 -8.43 -17.05 18.95
C SER A 126 -8.91 -18.50 19.10
N THR A 127 -9.99 -18.69 19.86
CA THR A 127 -10.55 -20.04 20.06
C THR A 127 -10.89 -20.72 18.77
N GLU A 128 -11.51 -19.99 17.82
CA GLU A 128 -11.85 -20.52 16.50
C GLU A 128 -10.58 -20.89 15.74
N GLY A 129 -9.57 -20.03 15.74
CA GLY A 129 -8.28 -20.29 15.09
C GLY A 129 -7.59 -21.54 15.63
N ARG A 130 -7.57 -21.69 16.96
CA ARG A 130 -6.97 -22.88 17.59
C ARG A 130 -7.69 -24.16 17.16
N GLN A 131 -9.01 -24.16 17.19
CA GLN A 131 -9.80 -25.32 16.80
C GLN A 131 -9.55 -25.71 15.34
N LYS A 132 -9.51 -24.73 14.47
CA LYS A 132 -9.27 -24.96 13.04
C LYS A 132 -7.85 -25.49 12.78
N LEU A 133 -6.85 -24.90 13.43
CA LEU A 133 -5.47 -25.33 13.28
C LEU A 133 -5.25 -26.75 13.80
N GLU A 134 -5.87 -27.07 14.94
CA GLU A 134 -5.78 -28.43 15.53
C GLU A 134 -6.45 -29.47 14.62
N HIS A 135 -7.61 -29.14 14.07
CA HIS A 135 -8.37 -30.06 13.21
C HIS A 135 -7.69 -30.29 11.86
N ILE A 136 -7.24 -29.20 11.20
CA ILE A 136 -6.68 -29.27 9.85
C ILE A 136 -5.21 -29.64 9.87
N ASN A 137 -4.47 -29.18 10.89
CA ASN A 137 -3.04 -29.44 11.07
C ASN A 137 -2.22 -29.09 9.82
N PRO A 138 -2.19 -27.82 9.42
CA PRO A 138 -1.51 -27.41 8.18
C PRO A 138 -0.01 -27.63 8.23
N GLU A 139 0.60 -27.91 7.10
CA GLU A 139 2.04 -28.14 6.99
C GLU A 139 2.84 -26.86 7.06
N THR A 140 2.34 -25.79 6.46
CA THR A 140 3.04 -24.49 6.37
C THR A 140 2.20 -23.36 6.91
N LEU A 141 2.90 -22.25 7.23
CA LEU A 141 2.23 -21.05 7.71
C LEU A 141 1.30 -20.44 6.62
N ALA A 142 1.68 -20.58 5.35
CA ALA A 142 0.82 -20.13 4.25
C ALA A 142 -0.48 -20.89 4.20
N GLN A 143 -0.44 -22.21 4.38
CA GLN A 143 -1.64 -23.03 4.45
C GLN A 143 -2.52 -22.63 5.63
N ALA A 144 -1.90 -22.38 6.79
CA ALA A 144 -2.62 -21.92 7.98
C ALA A 144 -3.34 -20.59 7.71
N SER A 145 -2.70 -19.67 6.99
CA SER A 145 -3.29 -18.35 6.69
C SER A 145 -4.52 -18.41 5.77
N ARG A 146 -4.68 -19.51 5.03
CA ARG A 146 -5.81 -19.71 4.12
C ARG A 146 -7.01 -20.36 4.80
N ILE A 147 -6.86 -20.80 6.04
CA ILE A 147 -7.96 -21.45 6.78
C ILE A 147 -8.96 -20.39 7.23
N SER A 148 -10.25 -20.61 6.92
CA SER A 148 -11.32 -19.75 7.41
C SER A 148 -11.39 -19.87 8.94
N GLY A 149 -11.39 -18.74 9.63
CA GLY A 149 -11.38 -18.69 11.09
C GLY A 149 -10.00 -18.45 11.70
N VAL A 150 -8.94 -18.56 10.91
CA VAL A 150 -7.58 -18.19 11.32
C VAL A 150 -7.33 -16.76 10.83
N SER A 151 -7.12 -15.85 11.77
CA SER A 151 -6.94 -14.42 11.46
C SER A 151 -5.46 -14.07 11.19
N PRO A 152 -5.19 -12.92 10.56
CA PRO A 152 -3.80 -12.44 10.43
C PRO A 152 -3.10 -12.28 11.77
N SER A 153 -3.83 -11.92 12.84
CA SER A 153 -3.28 -11.86 14.20
C SER A 153 -2.80 -13.22 14.69
N ASP A 154 -3.57 -14.26 14.41
CA ASP A 154 -3.20 -15.63 14.77
C ASP A 154 -1.90 -16.05 14.08
N ILE A 155 -1.75 -15.71 12.81
CA ILE A 155 -0.53 -16.00 12.04
C ILE A 155 0.67 -15.24 12.63
N ASN A 156 0.48 -13.99 13.02
CA ASN A 156 1.55 -13.19 13.63
C ASN A 156 2.02 -13.80 14.96
N VAL A 157 1.09 -14.32 15.75
CA VAL A 157 1.44 -15.02 17.01
C VAL A 157 2.32 -16.24 16.70
N LEU A 158 1.94 -17.02 15.71
CA LEU A 158 2.74 -18.21 15.32
C LEU A 158 4.14 -17.80 14.84
N LEU A 159 4.26 -16.72 14.08
CA LEU A 159 5.56 -16.20 13.65
C LEU A 159 6.44 -15.81 14.83
N VAL A 160 5.88 -15.11 15.81
CA VAL A 160 6.60 -14.69 17.01
C VAL A 160 7.08 -15.92 17.79
N LEU A 161 6.23 -16.94 17.94
CA LEU A 161 6.58 -18.16 18.64
C LEU A 161 7.67 -18.97 17.94
N LEU A 162 7.78 -18.82 16.62
CA LEU A 162 8.86 -19.43 15.84
C LEU A 162 10.17 -18.64 15.91
N GLY A 163 10.17 -17.47 16.55
CA GLY A 163 11.33 -16.60 16.63
C GLY A 163 11.61 -15.80 15.37
N ARG A 164 10.57 -15.49 14.61
CA ARG A 164 10.72 -14.83 13.32
C ARG A 164 9.96 -13.51 13.21
#